data_ab851cc32a7a07ddd04a1dcb5828da5a
#
_entry.id   ab851cc32a7a07ddd04a1dcb5828da5a
#
_cell.length_a   1.000
_cell.length_b   1.000
_cell.length_c   1.000
_cell.angle_alpha   90.00
_cell.angle_beta   90.00
_cell.angle_gamma   90.00
#
_symmetry.space_group_name_H-M   'P 1'
#
loop_
_entity.id
_entity.type
_entity.pdbx_description
1 polymer ?
#
loop_
_entity_poly.entity_id
_entity_poly.type
_entity_poly.pdbx_seq_one_letter_code
_entity_poly.pdbx_strand_id
1 'polypeptide(L)'
;MVGCGAMSAEWIRSAKEIGIEIAALVDLNIEFARARASEFQLEAGLFDNVDDALRKVRAQILFDCTIPAAHAEVDAKGLMNGLHVLEEKPLAMRLVDAHRLIDLAEKNNLVHAVIQNRRFLPAVRKIRRLLDQGLIGEITTVNIDFFVPAHFGGFREKMDHILLTDMAIHPLDAARYLTGANAESVYCEEWNPKGSWWQHGASAHAIFEMSGGIRCTFRGSWCSEGLRTPWDGVWRIIGTKGTICWDGLDDIRGEYVKKAEGMFYECQGFVPTEEPDSRDTRGHFSAMSQFLREITDGIPAETRSADNIQSLAMVLGAIESANVRARIPIAV
;
A
#
# COMPACT_ATOMS: atom_id res chain seq x y z
N MET A 1 8.45 -15.89 -10.39
CA MET A 1 7.49 -15.49 -9.33
C MET A 1 7.62 -16.45 -8.17
N VAL A 2 7.71 -15.93 -6.95
CA VAL A 2 7.78 -16.69 -5.69
C VAL A 2 6.50 -16.42 -4.90
N GLY A 3 5.87 -17.47 -4.38
CA GLY A 3 4.52 -17.42 -3.79
C GLY A 3 3.42 -17.53 -4.84
N CYS A 4 2.69 -18.65 -4.82
CA CYS A 4 1.60 -18.98 -5.75
C CYS A 4 0.23 -19.00 -5.07
N GLY A 5 0.08 -18.23 -3.99
CA GLY A 5 -1.16 -18.06 -3.23
C GLY A 5 -2.24 -17.27 -3.99
N ALA A 6 -3.25 -16.79 -3.25
CA ALA A 6 -4.40 -16.09 -3.85
C ALA A 6 -4.01 -14.86 -4.68
N MET A 7 -3.10 -14.02 -4.16
CA MET A 7 -2.70 -12.78 -4.83
C MET A 7 -1.94 -12.99 -6.13
N SER A 8 -1.20 -14.10 -6.26
CA SER A 8 -0.42 -14.40 -7.47
C SER A 8 -1.25 -14.40 -8.76
N ALA A 9 -2.54 -14.71 -8.68
CA ALA A 9 -3.43 -14.67 -9.84
C ALA A 9 -3.56 -13.26 -10.45
N GLU A 10 -3.70 -12.24 -9.61
CA GLU A 10 -3.78 -10.84 -10.06
C GLU A 10 -2.45 -10.37 -10.64
N TRP A 11 -1.35 -10.77 -10.02
CA TRP A 11 -0.01 -10.48 -10.53
C TRP A 11 0.24 -11.11 -11.91
N ILE A 12 -0.15 -12.38 -12.10
CA ILE A 12 0.01 -13.07 -13.39
C ILE A 12 -0.85 -12.39 -14.47
N ARG A 13 -2.09 -11.99 -14.16
CA ARG A 13 -2.93 -11.24 -15.12
C ARG A 13 -2.27 -9.95 -15.54
N SER A 14 -1.80 -9.15 -14.58
CA SER A 14 -1.12 -7.89 -14.83
C SER A 14 0.16 -8.10 -15.64
N ALA A 15 0.99 -9.08 -15.27
CA ALA A 15 2.23 -9.41 -15.97
C ALA A 15 1.97 -9.80 -17.43
N LYS A 16 0.99 -10.67 -17.68
CA LYS A 16 0.63 -11.10 -19.05
C LYS A 16 0.14 -9.93 -19.91
N GLU A 17 -0.66 -9.03 -19.35
CA GLU A 17 -1.17 -7.87 -20.06
C GLU A 17 -0.05 -6.86 -20.40
N ILE A 18 0.95 -6.73 -19.54
CA ILE A 18 2.13 -5.88 -19.77
C ILE A 18 3.11 -6.54 -20.75
N GLY A 19 3.00 -7.85 -20.98
CA GLY A 19 3.90 -8.63 -21.83
C GLY A 19 5.13 -9.18 -21.10
N ILE A 20 5.06 -9.32 -19.77
CA ILE A 20 6.11 -9.95 -18.96
C ILE A 20 5.92 -11.46 -18.98
N GLU A 21 6.95 -12.19 -19.40
CA GLU A 21 6.97 -13.65 -19.37
C GLU A 21 7.26 -14.19 -17.97
N ILE A 22 6.46 -15.16 -17.53
CA ILE A 22 6.67 -15.87 -16.25
C ILE A 22 7.48 -17.15 -16.53
N ALA A 23 8.78 -17.07 -16.39
CA ALA A 23 9.70 -18.18 -16.68
C ALA A 23 9.71 -19.25 -15.56
N ALA A 24 9.38 -18.88 -14.33
CA ALA A 24 9.31 -19.83 -13.20
C ALA A 24 8.23 -19.45 -12.19
N LEU A 25 7.64 -20.48 -11.60
CA LEU A 25 6.75 -20.38 -10.44
C LEU A 25 7.36 -21.19 -9.29
N VAL A 26 7.45 -20.55 -8.12
CA VAL A 26 8.04 -21.13 -6.91
C VAL A 26 7.05 -21.04 -5.77
N ASP A 27 6.78 -22.16 -5.11
CA ASP A 27 6.00 -22.20 -3.86
C ASP A 27 6.46 -23.37 -3.01
N LEU A 28 6.57 -23.21 -1.69
CA LEU A 28 6.92 -24.29 -0.77
C LEU A 28 6.00 -25.51 -0.93
N ASN A 29 4.74 -25.28 -1.29
CA ASN A 29 3.84 -26.32 -1.75
C ASN A 29 3.77 -26.29 -3.29
N ILE A 30 4.52 -27.14 -3.94
CA ILE A 30 4.64 -27.24 -5.40
C ILE A 30 3.27 -27.33 -6.12
N GLU A 31 2.23 -27.83 -5.44
CA GLU A 31 0.89 -27.96 -6.02
C GLU A 31 0.25 -26.58 -6.27
N PHE A 32 0.59 -25.56 -5.48
CA PHE A 32 0.15 -24.19 -5.75
C PHE A 32 0.81 -23.63 -7.02
N ALA A 33 2.10 -23.85 -7.21
CA ALA A 33 2.79 -23.47 -8.45
C ALA A 33 2.19 -24.22 -9.66
N ARG A 34 1.92 -25.52 -9.53
CA ARG A 34 1.28 -26.34 -10.57
C ARG A 34 -0.12 -25.84 -10.92
N ALA A 35 -0.94 -25.54 -9.90
CA ALA A 35 -2.29 -25.02 -10.10
C ALA A 35 -2.27 -23.68 -10.86
N ARG A 36 -1.36 -22.75 -10.50
CA ARG A 36 -1.20 -21.48 -11.21
C ARG A 36 -0.72 -21.63 -12.64
N ALA A 37 0.27 -22.51 -12.88
CA ALA A 37 0.73 -22.80 -14.24
C ALA A 37 -0.42 -23.32 -15.11
N SER A 38 -1.23 -24.24 -14.58
CA SER A 38 -2.40 -24.78 -15.29
C SER A 38 -3.48 -23.73 -15.53
N GLU A 39 -3.86 -22.95 -14.49
CA GLU A 39 -4.90 -21.92 -14.58
C GLU A 39 -4.59 -20.87 -15.66
N PHE A 40 -3.34 -20.44 -15.73
CA PHE A 40 -2.91 -19.39 -16.66
C PHE A 40 -2.23 -19.91 -17.92
N GLN A 41 -2.16 -21.25 -18.10
CA GLN A 41 -1.54 -21.89 -19.26
C GLN A 41 -0.09 -21.39 -19.46
N LEU A 42 0.72 -21.43 -18.38
CA LEU A 42 2.09 -20.99 -18.39
C LEU A 42 3.04 -22.18 -18.67
N GLU A 43 3.96 -21.97 -19.62
CA GLU A 43 5.11 -22.86 -19.85
C GLU A 43 6.28 -22.45 -18.94
N ALA A 44 6.07 -22.50 -17.63
CA ALA A 44 7.03 -22.06 -16.62
C ALA A 44 7.68 -23.25 -15.91
N GLY A 45 8.93 -23.09 -15.50
CA GLY A 45 9.58 -24.02 -14.59
C GLY A 45 8.88 -24.01 -13.21
N LEU A 46 8.66 -25.20 -12.64
CA LEU A 46 7.99 -25.33 -11.33
C LEU A 46 9.02 -25.75 -10.28
N PHE A 47 9.05 -25.03 -9.16
CA PHE A 47 10.03 -25.24 -8.10
C PHE A 47 9.35 -25.15 -6.73
N ASP A 48 9.86 -25.91 -5.77
CA ASP A 48 9.50 -25.84 -4.35
C ASP A 48 10.52 -25.04 -3.51
N ASN A 49 11.57 -24.56 -4.16
CA ASN A 49 12.66 -23.83 -3.54
C ASN A 49 13.18 -22.70 -4.44
N VAL A 50 13.31 -21.49 -3.87
CA VAL A 50 13.75 -20.31 -4.61
C VAL A 50 15.20 -20.41 -5.10
N ASP A 51 16.09 -21.02 -4.30
CA ASP A 51 17.51 -21.14 -4.67
C ASP A 51 17.68 -22.07 -5.89
N ASP A 52 16.84 -23.09 -5.99
CA ASP A 52 16.81 -23.98 -7.17
C ASP A 52 16.33 -23.25 -8.42
N ALA A 53 15.30 -22.45 -8.32
CA ALA A 53 14.82 -21.63 -9.42
C ALA A 53 15.89 -20.63 -9.87
N LEU A 54 16.52 -19.91 -8.95
CA LEU A 54 17.59 -18.94 -9.23
C LEU A 54 18.79 -19.57 -9.93
N ARG A 55 19.12 -20.84 -9.63
CA ARG A 55 20.22 -21.55 -10.30
C ARG A 55 19.88 -22.06 -11.71
N LYS A 56 18.60 -22.44 -11.94
CA LYS A 56 18.17 -23.15 -13.15
C LYS A 56 17.52 -22.28 -14.20
N VAL A 57 16.97 -21.11 -13.79
CA VAL A 57 16.19 -20.22 -14.67
C VAL A 57 16.90 -18.89 -14.80
N ARG A 58 17.03 -18.40 -16.03
CA ARG A 58 17.48 -17.03 -16.28
C ARG A 58 16.28 -16.09 -16.29
N ALA A 59 16.31 -15.08 -15.45
CA ALA A 59 15.29 -14.05 -15.36
C ALA A 59 15.96 -12.69 -15.10
N GLN A 60 15.24 -11.62 -15.32
CA GLN A 60 15.66 -10.26 -14.95
C GLN A 60 14.93 -9.75 -13.74
N ILE A 61 13.77 -10.31 -13.44
CA ILE A 61 12.84 -9.83 -12.41
C ILE A 61 12.44 -11.00 -11.51
N LEU A 62 12.40 -10.74 -10.20
CA LEU A 62 11.74 -11.57 -9.22
C LEU A 62 10.47 -10.86 -8.77
N PHE A 63 9.33 -11.54 -8.84
CA PHE A 63 8.09 -11.13 -8.21
C PHE A 63 7.91 -11.89 -6.91
N ASP A 64 7.84 -11.19 -5.78
CA ASP A 64 7.57 -11.79 -4.47
C ASP A 64 6.11 -11.60 -4.08
N CYS A 65 5.36 -12.70 -4.12
CA CYS A 65 3.98 -12.82 -3.67
C CYS A 65 3.87 -13.72 -2.43
N THR A 66 4.93 -13.83 -1.65
CA THR A 66 4.95 -14.65 -0.44
C THR A 66 4.21 -13.98 0.72
N ILE A 67 4.32 -14.55 1.91
CA ILE A 67 3.79 -13.93 3.14
C ILE A 67 4.79 -12.90 3.68
N PRO A 68 4.34 -11.87 4.41
CA PRO A 68 5.20 -10.79 4.88
C PRO A 68 6.47 -11.23 5.62
N ALA A 69 6.39 -12.34 6.36
CA ALA A 69 7.54 -12.87 7.10
C ALA A 69 8.67 -13.40 6.21
N ALA A 70 8.40 -13.71 4.94
CA ALA A 70 9.37 -14.25 3.99
C ALA A 70 10.00 -13.20 3.08
N HIS A 71 9.37 -12.01 2.93
CA HIS A 71 9.78 -10.97 1.98
C HIS A 71 11.27 -10.65 2.08
N ALA A 72 11.75 -10.30 3.28
CA ALA A 72 13.14 -9.87 3.47
C ALA A 72 14.19 -10.92 3.06
N GLU A 73 13.89 -12.20 3.15
CA GLU A 73 14.78 -13.27 2.72
C GLU A 73 14.69 -13.51 1.21
N VAL A 74 13.49 -13.59 0.66
CA VAL A 74 13.23 -13.84 -0.76
C VAL A 74 13.78 -12.70 -1.60
N ASP A 75 13.52 -11.47 -1.23
CA ASP A 75 13.98 -10.29 -1.95
C ASP A 75 15.49 -10.14 -1.91
N ALA A 76 16.10 -10.36 -0.72
CA ALA A 76 17.55 -10.36 -0.62
C ALA A 76 18.20 -11.40 -1.55
N LYS A 77 17.61 -12.60 -1.68
CA LYS A 77 18.09 -13.62 -2.65
C LYS A 77 17.98 -13.12 -4.09
N GLY A 78 16.84 -12.52 -4.46
CA GLY A 78 16.67 -11.92 -5.78
C GLY A 78 17.72 -10.86 -6.09
N LEU A 79 17.86 -9.87 -5.20
CA LEU A 79 18.81 -8.76 -5.34
C LEU A 79 20.27 -9.23 -5.38
N MET A 80 20.66 -10.21 -4.54
CA MET A 80 22.00 -10.79 -4.56
C MET A 80 22.30 -11.60 -5.81
N ASN A 81 21.27 -12.10 -6.51
CA ASN A 81 21.40 -12.80 -7.79
C ASN A 81 21.24 -11.87 -9.02
N GLY A 82 21.22 -10.55 -8.82
CA GLY A 82 21.17 -9.57 -9.88
C GLY A 82 19.79 -9.37 -10.51
N LEU A 83 18.72 -9.70 -9.80
CA LEU A 83 17.35 -9.51 -10.25
C LEU A 83 16.77 -8.21 -9.70
N HIS A 84 16.04 -7.48 -10.54
CA HIS A 84 15.11 -6.46 -10.05
C HIS A 84 14.00 -7.13 -9.27
N VAL A 85 13.49 -6.50 -8.21
CA VAL A 85 12.48 -7.12 -7.35
C VAL A 85 11.25 -6.23 -7.22
N LEU A 86 10.08 -6.81 -7.44
CA LEU A 86 8.79 -6.23 -7.09
C LEU A 86 8.10 -7.18 -6.12
N GLU A 87 7.73 -6.67 -4.95
CA GLU A 87 7.17 -7.47 -3.86
C GLU A 87 5.76 -7.06 -3.46
N GLU A 88 5.04 -7.97 -2.78
CA GLU A 88 3.82 -7.64 -2.06
C GLU A 88 4.13 -6.76 -0.85
N LYS A 89 3.11 -6.01 -0.43
CA LYS A 89 3.19 -5.23 0.82
C LYS A 89 3.08 -6.17 2.06
N PRO A 90 3.67 -5.80 3.17
CA PRO A 90 4.57 -4.66 3.40
C PRO A 90 6.01 -4.95 2.95
N LEU A 91 6.79 -3.93 2.68
CA LEU A 91 8.22 -3.99 2.31
C LEU A 91 9.03 -4.94 3.21
N ALA A 92 8.77 -4.94 4.50
CA ALA A 92 9.38 -5.83 5.48
C ALA A 92 8.56 -5.82 6.79
N MET A 93 8.93 -6.70 7.71
CA MET A 93 8.37 -6.70 9.07
C MET A 93 9.13 -5.77 10.03
N ARG A 94 10.33 -5.30 9.67
CA ARG A 94 11.16 -4.42 10.49
C ARG A 94 11.89 -3.41 9.61
N LEU A 95 12.10 -2.19 10.11
CA LEU A 95 12.83 -1.15 9.36
C LEU A 95 14.27 -1.57 9.02
N VAL A 96 14.94 -2.28 9.90
CA VAL A 96 16.32 -2.76 9.65
C VAL A 96 16.39 -3.69 8.42
N ASP A 97 15.38 -4.53 8.20
CA ASP A 97 15.31 -5.39 7.03
C ASP A 97 14.99 -4.58 5.77
N ALA A 98 14.10 -3.61 5.88
CA ALA A 98 13.79 -2.69 4.78
C ALA A 98 15.02 -1.90 4.32
N HIS A 99 15.78 -1.32 5.25
CA HIS A 99 17.04 -0.64 4.95
C HIS A 99 18.04 -1.56 4.25
N ARG A 100 18.21 -2.79 4.77
CA ARG A 100 19.09 -3.78 4.13
C ARG A 100 18.71 -4.07 2.67
N LEU A 101 17.41 -4.18 2.37
CA LEU A 101 16.94 -4.43 1.01
C LEU A 101 17.18 -3.22 0.10
N ILE A 102 16.95 -2.01 0.59
CA ILE A 102 17.23 -0.76 -0.12
C ILE A 102 18.73 -0.67 -0.44
N ASP A 103 19.58 -0.87 0.55
CA ASP A 103 21.05 -0.84 0.39
C ASP A 103 21.52 -1.90 -0.64
N LEU A 104 20.94 -3.11 -0.59
CA LEU A 104 21.25 -4.18 -1.56
C LEU A 104 20.85 -3.80 -2.97
N ALA A 105 19.67 -3.22 -3.15
CA ALA A 105 19.20 -2.77 -4.46
C ALA A 105 20.09 -1.66 -5.03
N GLU A 106 20.39 -0.64 -4.24
CA GLU A 106 21.26 0.47 -4.63
C GLU A 106 22.68 0.01 -4.96
N LYS A 107 23.29 -0.82 -4.11
CA LYS A 107 24.64 -1.35 -4.32
C LYS A 107 24.77 -2.14 -5.62
N ASN A 108 23.71 -2.84 -6.02
CA ASN A 108 23.71 -3.67 -7.23
C ASN A 108 23.13 -2.95 -8.45
N ASN A 109 22.73 -1.67 -8.32
CA ASN A 109 22.03 -0.90 -9.37
C ASN A 109 20.75 -1.61 -9.85
N LEU A 110 19.98 -2.13 -8.92
CA LEU A 110 18.73 -2.83 -9.18
C LEU A 110 17.52 -1.99 -8.71
N VAL A 111 16.42 -2.19 -9.38
CA VAL A 111 15.13 -1.62 -8.94
C VAL A 111 14.51 -2.57 -7.92
N HIS A 112 14.15 -2.02 -6.75
CA HIS A 112 13.36 -2.69 -5.75
C HIS A 112 12.14 -1.83 -5.43
N ALA A 113 10.93 -2.39 -5.58
CA ALA A 113 9.67 -1.68 -5.37
C ALA A 113 8.61 -2.58 -4.75
N VAL A 114 7.61 -1.95 -4.14
CA VAL A 114 6.48 -2.59 -3.45
C VAL A 114 5.20 -2.39 -4.26
N ILE A 115 4.34 -3.39 -4.34
CA ILE A 115 3.05 -3.30 -5.03
C ILE A 115 2.02 -2.49 -4.20
N GLN A 116 2.35 -1.24 -3.90
CA GLN A 116 1.47 -0.35 -3.15
C GLN A 116 0.34 0.18 -4.05
N ASN A 117 -0.54 -0.71 -4.44
CA ASN A 117 -1.49 -0.60 -5.53
C ASN A 117 -2.58 0.47 -5.35
N ARG A 118 -2.90 0.88 -4.11
CA ARG A 118 -4.01 1.82 -3.88
C ARG A 118 -3.71 3.26 -4.25
N ARG A 119 -2.45 3.65 -4.40
CA ARG A 119 -2.10 4.92 -5.04
C ARG A 119 -2.65 5.03 -6.46
N PHE A 120 -2.84 3.88 -7.12
CA PHE A 120 -3.30 3.75 -8.50
C PHE A 120 -4.80 3.46 -8.62
N LEU A 121 -5.59 3.84 -7.62
CA LEU A 121 -7.05 3.84 -7.75
C LEU A 121 -7.51 5.10 -8.49
N PRO A 122 -8.53 5.00 -9.38
CA PRO A 122 -9.05 6.15 -10.10
C PRO A 122 -9.41 7.32 -9.18
N ALA A 123 -10.09 7.04 -8.08
CA ALA A 123 -10.50 8.05 -7.10
C ALA A 123 -9.31 8.76 -6.45
N VAL A 124 -8.26 8.01 -6.05
CA VAL A 124 -7.04 8.58 -5.44
C VAL A 124 -6.33 9.50 -6.44
N ARG A 125 -6.25 9.10 -7.72
CA ARG A 125 -5.66 9.93 -8.79
C ARG A 125 -6.49 11.18 -9.07
N LYS A 126 -7.82 11.07 -9.07
CA LYS A 126 -8.72 12.24 -9.21
C LYS A 126 -8.54 13.23 -8.05
N ILE A 127 -8.52 12.73 -6.82
CA ILE A 127 -8.30 13.57 -5.63
C ILE A 127 -6.93 14.26 -5.71
N ARG A 128 -5.87 13.53 -6.07
CA ARG A 128 -4.53 14.13 -6.20
C ARG A 128 -4.54 15.31 -7.18
N ARG A 129 -5.17 15.15 -8.36
CA ARG A 129 -5.32 16.24 -9.34
C ARG A 129 -6.06 17.45 -8.79
N LEU A 130 -7.16 17.22 -8.06
CA LEU A 130 -7.89 18.33 -7.40
C LEU A 130 -7.03 19.07 -6.40
N LEU A 131 -6.21 18.36 -5.64
CA LEU A 131 -5.25 18.93 -4.69
C LEU A 131 -4.17 19.73 -5.42
N ASP A 132 -3.63 19.23 -6.53
CA ASP A 132 -2.63 19.91 -7.35
C ASP A 132 -3.18 21.21 -8.00
N GLN A 133 -4.49 21.26 -8.29
CA GLN A 133 -5.17 22.49 -8.74
C GLN A 133 -5.29 23.55 -7.65
N GLY A 134 -5.02 23.20 -6.39
CA GLY A 134 -5.04 24.13 -5.25
C GLY A 134 -6.42 24.63 -4.84
N LEU A 135 -7.50 23.95 -5.26
CA LEU A 135 -8.89 24.38 -5.01
C LEU A 135 -9.20 24.55 -3.52
N ILE A 136 -8.69 23.66 -2.67
CA ILE A 136 -8.92 23.74 -1.21
C ILE A 136 -7.78 24.44 -0.47
N GLY A 137 -6.80 25.00 -1.18
CA GLY A 137 -5.60 25.60 -0.59
C GLY A 137 -4.63 24.57 -0.03
N GLU A 138 -3.82 24.96 0.96
CA GLU A 138 -2.87 24.07 1.64
C GLU A 138 -3.61 23.06 2.52
N ILE A 139 -3.22 21.77 2.43
CA ILE A 139 -3.83 20.71 3.24
C ILE A 139 -3.41 20.90 4.71
N THR A 140 -4.38 20.84 5.61
CA THR A 140 -4.17 20.94 7.06
C THR A 140 -4.49 19.65 7.78
N THR A 141 -5.49 18.90 7.27
CA THR A 141 -5.98 17.72 7.97
C THR A 141 -6.49 16.67 6.98
N VAL A 142 -6.19 15.41 7.26
CA VAL A 142 -6.75 14.22 6.58
C VAL A 142 -7.38 13.31 7.63
N ASN A 143 -8.64 12.95 7.43
CA ASN A 143 -9.33 11.99 8.29
C ASN A 143 -9.75 10.78 7.45
N ILE A 144 -9.51 9.59 7.97
CA ILE A 144 -9.75 8.31 7.29
C ILE A 144 -10.50 7.39 8.23
N ASP A 145 -11.65 6.88 7.78
CA ASP A 145 -12.45 5.90 8.48
C ASP A 145 -12.47 4.58 7.70
N PHE A 146 -12.12 3.49 8.37
CA PHE A 146 -12.11 2.16 7.81
C PHE A 146 -12.77 1.14 8.75
N PHE A 147 -13.98 0.71 8.44
CA PHE A 147 -14.77 -0.23 9.25
C PHE A 147 -15.28 -1.35 8.36
N VAL A 148 -14.62 -2.51 8.40
CA VAL A 148 -14.95 -3.68 7.57
C VAL A 148 -14.93 -4.93 8.43
N PRO A 149 -16.03 -5.70 8.51
CA PRO A 149 -16.09 -6.93 9.30
C PRO A 149 -15.63 -8.13 8.45
N ALA A 150 -14.32 -8.25 8.20
CA ALA A 150 -13.80 -9.28 7.33
C ALA A 150 -13.59 -10.62 8.07
N HIS A 151 -14.32 -11.66 7.68
CA HIS A 151 -14.19 -13.03 8.18
C HIS A 151 -13.30 -13.86 7.24
N PHE A 152 -12.00 -13.61 7.28
CA PHE A 152 -11.05 -14.33 6.39
C PHE A 152 -10.78 -15.76 6.83
N GLY A 153 -10.81 -16.02 8.14
CA GLY A 153 -10.33 -17.29 8.69
C GLY A 153 -8.81 -17.47 8.56
N GLY A 154 -8.34 -18.64 8.99
CA GLY A 154 -6.98 -19.08 8.76
C GLY A 154 -5.92 -18.30 9.56
N PHE A 155 -4.74 -18.13 8.96
CA PHE A 155 -3.58 -17.56 9.65
C PHE A 155 -3.76 -16.08 10.02
N ARG A 156 -4.56 -15.33 9.26
CA ARG A 156 -4.80 -13.91 9.52
C ARG A 156 -5.44 -13.66 10.88
N GLU A 157 -6.35 -14.52 11.32
CA GLU A 157 -7.01 -14.37 12.63
C GLU A 157 -6.04 -14.47 13.82
N LYS A 158 -4.84 -15.01 13.58
CA LYS A 158 -3.78 -15.20 14.58
C LYS A 158 -2.66 -14.15 14.50
N MET A 159 -2.70 -13.27 13.52
CA MET A 159 -1.68 -12.23 13.35
C MET A 159 -1.79 -11.16 14.43
N ASP A 160 -0.65 -10.74 14.96
CA ASP A 160 -0.57 -9.56 15.80
C ASP A 160 -0.78 -8.29 14.96
N HIS A 161 -1.44 -7.28 15.54
CA HIS A 161 -1.63 -5.97 14.92
C HIS A 161 -2.25 -6.04 13.52
N ILE A 162 -3.20 -6.96 13.33
CA ILE A 162 -3.70 -7.33 11.99
C ILE A 162 -4.26 -6.13 11.21
N LEU A 163 -5.00 -5.22 11.87
CA LEU A 163 -5.53 -4.04 11.20
C LEU A 163 -4.40 -3.13 10.70
N LEU A 164 -3.39 -2.89 11.55
CA LEU A 164 -2.28 -1.99 11.23
C LEU A 164 -1.37 -2.58 10.14
N THR A 165 -1.02 -3.84 10.26
CA THR A 165 -0.06 -4.50 9.35
C THR A 165 -0.66 -4.90 8.00
N ASP A 166 -1.88 -5.44 7.98
CA ASP A 166 -2.48 -5.97 6.75
C ASP A 166 -3.22 -4.89 5.96
N MET A 167 -3.93 -3.96 6.64
CA MET A 167 -4.81 -3.02 5.99
C MET A 167 -4.41 -1.55 6.09
N ALA A 168 -4.05 -1.05 7.29
CA ALA A 168 -3.81 0.38 7.48
C ALA A 168 -2.66 0.92 6.62
N ILE A 169 -1.71 0.08 6.21
CA ILE A 169 -0.63 0.45 5.31
C ILE A 169 -1.14 1.08 4.00
N HIS A 170 -2.30 0.62 3.49
CA HIS A 170 -2.88 1.14 2.25
C HIS A 170 -3.40 2.58 2.38
N PRO A 171 -4.33 2.92 3.31
CA PRO A 171 -4.76 4.29 3.48
C PRO A 171 -3.65 5.21 4.01
N LEU A 172 -2.71 4.72 4.81
CA LEU A 172 -1.56 5.52 5.26
C LEU A 172 -0.63 5.89 4.10
N ASP A 173 -0.35 4.96 3.21
CA ASP A 173 0.40 5.21 1.99
C ASP A 173 -0.34 6.19 1.05
N ALA A 174 -1.66 5.99 0.86
CA ALA A 174 -2.47 6.91 0.07
C ALA A 174 -2.51 8.33 0.67
N ALA A 175 -2.52 8.46 2.01
CA ALA A 175 -2.44 9.75 2.69
C ALA A 175 -1.10 10.46 2.40
N ARG A 176 0.03 9.71 2.45
CA ARG A 176 1.34 10.25 2.04
C ARG A 176 1.30 10.74 0.58
N TYR A 177 0.80 9.92 -0.32
CA TYR A 177 0.68 10.27 -1.72
C TYR A 177 -0.18 11.51 -1.95
N LEU A 178 -1.33 11.60 -1.31
CA LEU A 178 -2.26 12.72 -1.47
C LEU A 178 -1.72 14.01 -0.85
N THR A 179 -1.05 13.94 0.28
CA THR A 179 -0.51 15.13 0.97
C THR A 179 0.86 15.55 0.46
N GLY A 180 1.62 14.63 -0.14
CA GLY A 180 3.04 14.85 -0.46
C GLY A 180 3.91 14.98 0.80
N ALA A 181 3.45 14.52 1.98
CA ALA A 181 4.09 14.68 3.26
C ALA A 181 4.43 13.32 3.91
N ASN A 182 5.50 13.26 4.68
CA ASN A 182 5.87 12.10 5.48
C ASN A 182 5.45 12.32 6.95
N ALA A 183 5.19 11.23 7.67
CA ALA A 183 4.86 11.32 9.08
C ALA A 183 6.12 11.56 9.93
N GLU A 184 6.00 12.45 10.91
CA GLU A 184 7.08 12.82 11.85
C GLU A 184 6.85 12.22 13.24
N SER A 185 5.59 12.04 13.64
CA SER A 185 5.24 11.40 14.90
C SER A 185 3.86 10.77 14.84
N VAL A 186 3.58 9.83 15.77
CA VAL A 186 2.29 9.18 15.89
C VAL A 186 1.91 8.94 17.36
N TYR A 187 0.60 9.09 17.65
CA TYR A 187 -0.05 8.50 18.82
C TYR A 187 -1.09 7.50 18.32
N CYS A 188 -1.04 6.27 18.82
CA CYS A 188 -1.96 5.20 18.43
C CYS A 188 -2.48 4.46 19.64
N GLU A 189 -3.76 4.12 19.62
CA GLU A 189 -4.38 3.13 20.49
C GLU A 189 -4.87 1.97 19.65
N GLU A 190 -4.53 0.75 20.05
CA GLU A 190 -5.00 -0.48 19.45
C GLU A 190 -5.67 -1.34 20.52
N TRP A 191 -6.76 -1.99 20.17
CA TRP A 191 -7.48 -2.90 21.06
C TRP A 191 -8.19 -4.01 20.30
N ASN A 192 -8.57 -5.06 21.04
CA ASN A 192 -9.44 -6.10 20.51
C ASN A 192 -10.84 -5.92 21.11
N PRO A 193 -11.85 -5.50 20.33
CA PRO A 193 -13.19 -5.28 20.83
C PRO A 193 -13.84 -6.57 21.34
N LYS A 194 -14.74 -6.43 22.33
CA LYS A 194 -15.55 -7.55 22.78
C LYS A 194 -16.39 -8.11 21.63
N GLY A 195 -16.33 -9.41 21.43
CA GLY A 195 -17.05 -10.10 20.35
C GLY A 195 -16.24 -10.21 19.05
N SER A 196 -15.02 -9.71 19.02
CA SER A 196 -14.10 -9.92 17.89
C SER A 196 -13.77 -11.41 17.74
N TRP A 197 -13.61 -11.86 16.50
CA TRP A 197 -13.11 -13.19 16.17
C TRP A 197 -11.59 -13.23 15.94
N TRP A 198 -10.94 -12.06 15.99
CA TRP A 198 -9.49 -11.94 15.92
C TRP A 198 -8.85 -12.25 17.27
N GLN A 199 -7.68 -12.89 17.27
CA GLN A 199 -6.97 -13.23 18.52
C GLN A 199 -6.31 -12.01 19.18
N HIS A 200 -5.89 -11.03 18.37
CA HIS A 200 -5.16 -9.84 18.80
C HIS A 200 -5.88 -8.55 18.41
N GLY A 201 -5.25 -7.40 18.56
CA GLY A 201 -5.81 -6.10 18.24
C GLY A 201 -6.35 -6.01 16.82
N ALA A 202 -7.65 -5.76 16.68
CA ALA A 202 -8.33 -5.66 15.38
C ALA A 202 -9.02 -4.31 15.17
N SER A 203 -8.84 -3.37 16.09
CA SER A 203 -9.30 -1.99 15.98
C SER A 203 -8.21 -1.04 16.44
N ALA A 204 -8.06 0.09 15.74
CA ALA A 204 -7.05 1.09 16.07
C ALA A 204 -7.51 2.50 15.73
N HIS A 205 -7.07 3.46 16.55
CA HIS A 205 -7.13 4.88 16.26
C HIS A 205 -5.72 5.46 16.30
N ALA A 206 -5.31 6.11 15.22
CA ALA A 206 -4.00 6.73 15.13
C ALA A 206 -4.09 8.19 14.71
N ILE A 207 -3.24 9.03 15.30
CA ILE A 207 -3.09 10.44 14.97
C ILE A 207 -1.64 10.66 14.61
N PHE A 208 -1.38 10.96 13.34
CA PHE A 208 -0.07 11.29 12.82
C PHE A 208 0.11 12.80 12.73
N GLU A 209 1.26 13.29 13.12
CA GLU A 209 1.80 14.58 12.72
C GLU A 209 2.67 14.33 11.49
N MET A 210 2.33 15.01 10.41
CA MET A 210 3.06 14.89 9.16
C MET A 210 3.83 16.18 8.89
N SER A 211 4.86 16.11 8.06
CA SER A 211 5.64 17.27 7.65
C SER A 211 4.73 18.39 7.11
N GLY A 212 5.14 19.63 7.30
CA GLY A 212 4.30 20.79 6.98
C GLY A 212 3.16 21.05 7.96
N GLY A 213 3.15 20.36 9.13
CA GLY A 213 2.15 20.56 10.18
C GLY A 213 0.79 19.91 9.90
N ILE A 214 0.67 19.05 8.90
CA ILE A 214 -0.56 18.33 8.56
C ILE A 214 -0.88 17.32 9.65
N ARG A 215 -2.17 17.18 10.00
CA ARG A 215 -2.65 16.11 10.88
C ARG A 215 -3.37 15.05 10.06
N CYS A 216 -2.92 13.80 10.17
CA CYS A 216 -3.60 12.66 9.55
C CYS A 216 -4.16 11.76 10.65
N THR A 217 -5.46 11.48 10.61
CA THR A 217 -6.10 10.55 11.53
C THR A 217 -6.59 9.33 10.79
N PHE A 218 -6.37 8.16 11.40
CA PHE A 218 -6.92 6.89 10.95
C PHE A 218 -7.73 6.28 12.07
N ARG A 219 -8.99 5.92 11.78
CA ARG A 219 -9.85 5.16 12.67
C ARG A 219 -10.28 3.90 11.93
N GLY A 220 -10.01 2.74 12.49
CA GLY A 220 -10.31 1.51 11.79
C GLY A 220 -10.70 0.35 12.68
N SER A 221 -11.43 -0.60 12.08
CA SER A 221 -11.80 -1.87 12.70
C SER A 221 -11.99 -2.95 11.64
N TRP A 222 -11.40 -4.13 11.88
CA TRP A 222 -11.62 -5.35 11.12
C TRP A 222 -12.80 -6.20 11.66
N CYS A 223 -13.51 -5.74 12.70
CA CYS A 223 -14.59 -6.47 13.33
C CYS A 223 -15.82 -5.61 13.62
N SER A 224 -16.02 -4.53 12.88
CA SER A 224 -17.18 -3.65 13.00
C SER A 224 -18.31 -4.12 12.09
N GLU A 225 -19.24 -4.91 12.65
CA GLU A 225 -20.42 -5.36 11.92
C GLU A 225 -21.43 -4.23 11.68
N GLY A 226 -22.10 -4.29 10.52
CA GLY A 226 -23.14 -3.32 10.10
C GLY A 226 -22.54 -1.99 9.59
N LEU A 227 -23.26 -1.32 8.69
CA LEU A 227 -22.91 -0.01 8.10
C LEU A 227 -21.40 0.13 7.77
N ARG A 228 -20.87 -0.89 7.11
CA ARG A 228 -19.45 -0.95 6.77
C ARG A 228 -19.03 0.17 5.81
N THR A 229 -17.79 0.62 5.93
CA THR A 229 -17.15 1.42 4.88
C THR A 229 -16.82 0.57 3.66
N PRO A 230 -16.57 1.18 2.50
CA PRO A 230 -15.85 0.51 1.41
C PRO A 230 -14.43 0.08 1.84
N TRP A 231 -13.81 -0.77 1.02
CA TRP A 231 -12.44 -1.24 1.24
C TRP A 231 -11.37 -0.15 1.21
N ASP A 232 -11.68 0.99 0.59
CA ASP A 232 -10.77 2.13 0.51
C ASP A 232 -11.04 3.18 1.60
N GLY A 233 -12.01 2.88 2.50
CA GLY A 233 -12.38 3.75 3.60
C GLY A 233 -13.21 4.97 3.16
N VAL A 234 -13.54 5.82 4.11
CA VAL A 234 -14.22 7.12 3.89
C VAL A 234 -13.25 8.23 4.29
N TRP A 235 -13.14 9.25 3.45
CA TRP A 235 -12.11 10.28 3.59
C TRP A 235 -12.68 11.67 3.69
N ARG A 236 -12.05 12.51 4.53
CA ARG A 236 -12.24 13.94 4.56
C ARG A 236 -10.88 14.62 4.55
N ILE A 237 -10.60 15.40 3.52
CA ILE A 237 -9.37 16.16 3.33
C ILE A 237 -9.71 17.63 3.47
N ILE A 238 -9.11 18.30 4.45
CA ILE A 238 -9.39 19.70 4.81
C ILE A 238 -8.18 20.53 4.45
N GLY A 239 -8.40 21.58 3.72
CA GLY A 239 -7.41 22.60 3.39
C GLY A 239 -7.79 23.97 3.95
N THR A 240 -6.90 24.95 3.74
CA THR A 240 -7.07 26.34 4.22
C THR A 240 -8.22 27.09 3.54
N LYS A 241 -8.69 26.58 2.38
CA LYS A 241 -9.74 27.24 1.56
C LYS A 241 -10.91 26.34 1.23
N GLY A 242 -10.93 25.09 1.71
CA GLY A 242 -12.02 24.16 1.36
C GLY A 242 -11.81 22.77 1.88
N THR A 243 -12.70 21.85 1.47
CA THR A 243 -12.72 20.47 1.92
C THR A 243 -13.10 19.56 0.76
N ILE A 244 -12.46 18.39 0.67
CA ILE A 244 -12.84 17.28 -0.21
C ILE A 244 -13.31 16.13 0.68
N CYS A 245 -14.44 15.49 0.30
CA CYS A 245 -14.92 14.24 0.86
C CYS A 245 -14.94 13.18 -0.23
N TRP A 246 -14.54 11.97 0.14
CA TRP A 246 -14.61 10.77 -0.69
C TRP A 246 -15.27 9.64 0.10
N ASP A 247 -16.26 9.00 -0.48
CA ASP A 247 -17.00 7.92 0.14
C ASP A 247 -16.29 6.55 0.10
N GLY A 248 -15.11 6.50 -0.54
CA GLY A 248 -14.34 5.26 -0.76
C GLY A 248 -14.75 4.49 -2.01
N LEU A 249 -15.69 5.00 -2.78
CA LEU A 249 -16.15 4.46 -4.06
C LEU A 249 -16.03 5.54 -5.15
N ASP A 250 -17.14 5.96 -5.71
CA ASP A 250 -17.18 6.87 -6.86
C ASP A 250 -17.56 8.32 -6.49
N ASP A 251 -18.12 8.56 -5.28
CA ASP A 251 -18.56 9.90 -4.86
C ASP A 251 -17.37 10.69 -4.28
N ILE A 252 -16.82 11.56 -5.11
CA ILE A 252 -15.82 12.57 -4.71
C ILE A 252 -16.47 13.93 -4.88
N ARG A 253 -16.61 14.68 -3.80
CA ARG A 253 -17.17 16.02 -3.78
C ARG A 253 -16.39 16.93 -2.88
N GLY A 254 -16.35 18.20 -3.22
CA GLY A 254 -15.69 19.19 -2.41
C GLY A 254 -16.41 20.53 -2.44
N GLU A 255 -16.00 21.39 -1.54
CA GLU A 255 -16.38 22.80 -1.49
C GLU A 255 -15.16 23.64 -1.24
N TYR A 256 -15.10 24.81 -1.88
CA TYR A 256 -14.10 25.83 -1.60
C TYR A 256 -14.74 27.16 -1.27
N VAL A 257 -14.05 27.99 -0.49
CA VAL A 257 -14.49 29.33 -0.12
C VAL A 257 -14.50 30.22 -1.36
N LYS A 258 -15.68 30.67 -1.75
CA LYS A 258 -15.89 31.62 -2.85
C LYS A 258 -15.80 33.08 -2.36
N LYS A 259 -16.38 33.35 -1.20
CA LYS A 259 -16.39 34.68 -0.58
C LYS A 259 -16.21 34.56 0.93
N ALA A 260 -15.18 35.21 1.44
CA ALA A 260 -14.80 35.15 2.86
C ALA A 260 -15.43 36.35 3.64
N GLU A 261 -16.74 36.26 3.85
CA GLU A 261 -17.49 37.28 4.59
C GLU A 261 -18.55 36.65 5.50
N GLY A 262 -18.85 37.27 6.62
CA GLY A 262 -19.88 36.84 7.57
C GLY A 262 -19.40 35.74 8.50
N MET A 263 -20.35 35.17 9.26
CA MET A 263 -20.09 34.09 10.23
C MET A 263 -19.79 32.76 9.50
N PHE A 264 -20.49 32.48 8.41
CA PHE A 264 -20.25 31.34 7.52
C PHE A 264 -19.92 31.90 6.14
N TYR A 265 -18.77 31.48 5.61
CA TYR A 265 -18.34 31.91 4.29
C TYR A 265 -19.21 31.27 3.19
N GLU A 266 -19.41 32.00 2.09
CA GLU A 266 -20.04 31.44 0.90
C GLU A 266 -19.08 30.42 0.26
N CYS A 267 -19.52 29.17 0.18
CA CYS A 267 -18.78 28.10 -0.47
C CYS A 267 -19.38 27.72 -1.81
N GLN A 268 -18.53 27.27 -2.72
CA GLN A 268 -18.94 26.71 -3.99
C GLN A 268 -18.55 25.24 -4.06
N GLY A 269 -19.54 24.39 -4.38
CA GLY A 269 -19.33 22.96 -4.58
C GLY A 269 -18.59 22.67 -5.89
N PHE A 270 -17.85 21.57 -5.90
CA PHE A 270 -17.20 21.00 -7.07
C PHE A 270 -17.14 19.48 -7.01
N VAL A 271 -17.01 18.87 -8.19
CA VAL A 271 -16.75 17.44 -8.37
C VAL A 271 -15.62 17.27 -9.38
N PRO A 272 -14.89 16.15 -9.40
CA PRO A 272 -13.89 15.89 -10.44
C PRO A 272 -14.54 15.87 -11.83
N THR A 273 -13.97 16.59 -12.77
CA THR A 273 -14.45 16.62 -14.16
C THR A 273 -13.51 15.93 -15.14
N GLU A 274 -12.27 15.67 -14.71
CA GLU A 274 -11.24 15.06 -15.52
C GLU A 274 -10.97 13.61 -15.09
N GLU A 275 -10.94 12.71 -16.08
CA GLU A 275 -10.49 11.34 -15.84
C GLU A 275 -8.95 11.27 -15.85
N PRO A 276 -8.34 10.60 -14.88
CA PRO A 276 -6.91 10.35 -14.90
C PRO A 276 -6.53 9.39 -16.04
N ASP A 277 -5.24 9.37 -16.41
CA ASP A 277 -4.74 8.42 -17.40
C ASP A 277 -5.06 6.98 -16.96
N SER A 278 -5.69 6.21 -17.84
CA SER A 278 -6.09 4.83 -17.56
C SER A 278 -4.89 3.91 -17.24
N ARG A 279 -3.69 4.28 -17.67
CA ARG A 279 -2.44 3.55 -17.32
C ARG A 279 -2.04 3.71 -15.87
N ASP A 280 -2.47 4.80 -15.23
CA ASP A 280 -2.14 5.13 -13.84
C ASP A 280 -3.30 4.85 -12.85
N THR A 281 -4.34 4.11 -13.29
CA THR A 281 -5.55 3.90 -12.48
C THR A 281 -5.97 2.44 -12.33
N ARG A 282 -5.03 1.52 -12.57
CA ARG A 282 -5.34 0.08 -12.63
C ARG A 282 -4.61 -0.75 -11.56
N GLY A 283 -4.42 -0.17 -10.38
CA GLY A 283 -3.89 -0.87 -9.22
C GLY A 283 -2.57 -1.61 -9.50
N HIS A 284 -2.59 -2.93 -9.44
CA HIS A 284 -1.42 -3.79 -9.68
C HIS A 284 -0.79 -3.57 -11.05
N PHE A 285 -1.61 -3.49 -12.10
CA PHE A 285 -1.12 -3.24 -13.45
C PHE A 285 -0.31 -1.94 -13.52
N SER A 286 -0.80 -0.87 -12.93
CA SER A 286 -0.13 0.44 -12.98
C SER A 286 1.18 0.44 -12.18
N ALA A 287 1.18 -0.15 -10.98
CA ALA A 287 2.39 -0.28 -10.16
C ALA A 287 3.45 -1.13 -10.88
N MET A 288 3.06 -2.26 -11.45
CA MET A 288 3.97 -3.14 -12.21
C MET A 288 4.47 -2.47 -13.49
N SER A 289 3.62 -1.70 -14.20
CA SER A 289 4.02 -0.94 -15.38
C SER A 289 5.04 0.15 -15.05
N GLN A 290 4.88 0.85 -13.92
CA GLN A 290 5.86 1.84 -13.47
C GLN A 290 7.19 1.18 -13.07
N PHE A 291 7.13 0.05 -12.38
CA PHE A 291 8.31 -0.73 -12.05
C PHE A 291 9.09 -1.17 -13.31
N LEU A 292 8.39 -1.69 -14.33
CA LEU A 292 9.02 -2.07 -15.59
C LEU A 292 9.62 -0.85 -16.32
N ARG A 293 8.88 0.27 -16.37
CA ARG A 293 9.36 1.51 -17.00
C ARG A 293 10.60 2.07 -16.31
N GLU A 294 10.74 1.90 -15.02
CA GLU A 294 11.97 2.27 -14.34
C GLU A 294 13.15 1.42 -14.80
N ILE A 295 12.95 0.10 -14.99
CA ILE A 295 13.99 -0.80 -15.48
C ILE A 295 14.38 -0.47 -16.92
N THR A 296 13.40 -0.16 -17.79
CA THR A 296 13.64 0.05 -19.24
C THR A 296 14.05 1.48 -19.58
N ASP A 297 13.46 2.46 -18.94
CA ASP A 297 13.54 3.88 -19.34
C ASP A 297 14.24 4.74 -18.29
N GLY A 298 14.53 4.19 -17.10
CA GLY A 298 15.12 4.92 -15.98
C GLY A 298 14.17 5.92 -15.31
N ILE A 299 12.85 5.84 -15.56
CA ILE A 299 11.85 6.71 -14.95
C ILE A 299 11.44 6.11 -13.60
N PRO A 300 11.73 6.77 -12.47
CA PRO A 300 11.49 6.20 -11.15
C PRO A 300 10.02 5.81 -10.92
N ALA A 301 9.81 4.59 -10.40
CA ALA A 301 8.49 4.16 -9.94
C ALA A 301 8.12 4.89 -8.64
N GLU A 302 6.85 5.24 -8.50
CA GLU A 302 6.34 5.95 -7.31
C GLU A 302 6.43 5.11 -6.02
N THR A 303 6.48 3.80 -6.14
CA THR A 303 6.45 2.86 -5.02
C THR A 303 7.77 2.12 -4.82
N ARG A 304 8.89 2.77 -5.20
CA ARG A 304 10.23 2.28 -4.84
C ARG A 304 10.33 1.99 -3.35
N SER A 305 11.10 0.99 -2.98
CA SER A 305 11.32 0.66 -1.57
C SER A 305 11.86 1.85 -0.76
N ALA A 306 12.71 2.69 -1.35
CA ALA A 306 13.22 3.91 -0.72
C ALA A 306 12.13 4.97 -0.41
N ASP A 307 11.01 5.00 -1.15
CA ASP A 307 9.82 5.79 -0.79
C ASP A 307 8.90 5.00 0.14
N ASN A 308 8.65 3.73 -0.17
CA ASN A 308 7.67 2.93 0.56
C ASN A 308 8.04 2.65 2.01
N ILE A 309 9.34 2.68 2.36
CA ILE A 309 9.80 2.56 3.74
C ILE A 309 9.16 3.62 4.66
N GLN A 310 8.80 4.79 4.14
CA GLN A 310 8.08 5.82 4.90
C GLN A 310 6.65 5.36 5.27
N SER A 311 5.98 4.62 4.38
CA SER A 311 4.66 4.03 4.67
C SER A 311 4.77 2.88 5.66
N LEU A 312 5.80 2.06 5.56
CA LEU A 312 6.12 1.03 6.55
C LEU A 312 6.37 1.64 7.92
N ALA A 313 7.15 2.73 7.99
CA ALA A 313 7.47 3.42 9.24
C ALA A 313 6.22 3.97 9.94
N MET A 314 5.21 4.41 9.20
CA MET A 314 3.92 4.81 9.79
C MET A 314 3.24 3.64 10.50
N VAL A 315 3.21 2.48 9.87
CA VAL A 315 2.60 1.26 10.45
C VAL A 315 3.36 0.82 11.69
N LEU A 316 4.68 0.66 11.59
CA LEU A 316 5.51 0.20 12.70
C LEU A 316 5.53 1.21 13.85
N GLY A 317 5.55 2.50 13.55
CA GLY A 317 5.41 3.57 14.53
C GLY A 317 4.06 3.53 15.25
N ALA A 318 2.95 3.29 14.53
CA ALA A 318 1.64 3.13 15.16
C ALA A 318 1.60 1.94 16.12
N ILE A 319 2.19 0.81 15.72
CA ILE A 319 2.30 -0.38 16.58
C ILE A 319 3.13 -0.07 17.84
N GLU A 320 4.29 0.56 17.68
CA GLU A 320 5.13 0.92 18.81
C GLU A 320 4.42 1.89 19.75
N SER A 321 3.77 2.94 19.21
CA SER A 321 2.99 3.89 19.99
C SER A 321 1.87 3.20 20.79
N ALA A 322 1.16 2.25 20.20
CA ALA A 322 0.11 1.48 20.87
C ALA A 322 0.69 0.64 22.02
N ASN A 323 1.85 0.01 21.81
CA ASN A 323 2.52 -0.81 22.82
C ASN A 323 3.01 0.01 24.02
N VAL A 324 3.64 1.17 23.77
CA VAL A 324 4.16 2.04 24.84
C VAL A 324 3.13 3.04 25.37
N ARG A 325 1.96 3.16 24.73
CA ARG A 325 0.88 4.10 25.06
C ARG A 325 1.33 5.56 25.12
N ALA A 326 2.16 5.94 24.19
CA ALA A 326 2.72 7.29 24.13
C ALA A 326 2.86 7.75 22.67
N ARG A 327 2.92 9.07 22.47
CA ARG A 327 3.35 9.62 21.17
C ARG A 327 4.82 9.32 20.97
N ILE A 328 5.18 8.81 19.81
CA ILE A 328 6.56 8.53 19.45
C ILE A 328 6.95 9.25 18.15
N PRO A 329 8.22 9.61 17.97
CA PRO A 329 8.71 10.07 16.67
C PRO A 329 8.73 8.91 15.67
N ILE A 330 8.52 9.23 14.40
CA ILE A 330 8.73 8.31 13.28
C ILE A 330 10.06 8.69 12.63
N ALA A 331 11.00 7.77 12.68
CA ALA A 331 12.31 7.89 12.05
C ALA A 331 12.49 6.76 11.00
N VAL A 332 13.06 7.11 9.84
CA VAL A 332 13.39 6.18 8.76
C VAL A 332 14.86 6.28 8.45
#